data_655c848763451ab52a12a352df0276e7
#
_entry.id   655c848763451ab52a12a352df0276e7
#
_cell.length_a   1.000
_cell.length_b   1.000
_cell.length_c   1.000
_cell.angle_alpha   90.00
_cell.angle_beta   90.00
_cell.angle_gamma   90.00
#
_symmetry.space_group_name_H-M   'P 1'
#
loop_
_entity.id
_entity.type
_entity.pdbx_description
1 polymer ?
#
loop_
_entity_poly.entity_id
_entity_poly.type
_entity_poly.pdbx_seq_one_letter_code
_entity_poly.pdbx_strand_id
1 'polypeptide(L)'
;MKTYDREEFLNLCRETIETFTQAMRKTAARVGLSCDFAAEYLTDAPDYRSVTQSIFIELFKKGDIVEDLRPNIYDPVEGTTIADAEVERIGRMTKLVDVRWTTEDGEDLVISTTRPELICACGVVVVHPDDQRYKHLVGKKAILPMPVSGREQSVEIQTHPSVKSDFGSGILMLSLIHISEPTRRIE
;
A
#
# COMPACT_ATOMS: atom_id res chain seq x y z
N MET A 1 -5.42 25.41 -12.48
CA MET A 1 -5.78 25.13 -11.08
C MET A 1 -5.62 26.41 -10.28
N LYS A 2 -6.63 26.82 -9.48
CA LYS A 2 -6.54 28.04 -8.68
C LYS A 2 -5.65 27.73 -7.46
N THR A 3 -4.55 28.44 -7.32
CA THR A 3 -3.66 28.29 -6.16
C THR A 3 -4.13 29.26 -5.06
N TYR A 4 -4.44 28.73 -3.89
CA TYR A 4 -4.75 29.47 -2.68
C TYR A 4 -3.49 29.54 -1.80
N ASP A 5 -3.32 30.61 -1.04
CA ASP A 5 -2.39 30.53 0.08
C ASP A 5 -2.98 29.64 1.20
N ARG A 6 -2.16 29.24 2.16
CA ARG A 6 -2.59 28.29 3.20
C ARG A 6 -3.73 28.85 4.06
N GLU A 7 -3.68 30.11 4.42
CA GLU A 7 -4.66 30.73 5.30
C GLU A 7 -6.00 30.90 4.58
N GLU A 8 -5.98 31.36 3.34
CA GLU A 8 -7.15 31.48 2.47
C GLU A 8 -7.82 30.11 2.28
N PHE A 9 -7.03 29.06 2.03
CA PHE A 9 -7.53 27.69 1.90
C PHE A 9 -8.20 27.19 3.18
N LEU A 10 -7.56 27.38 4.34
CA LEU A 10 -8.12 26.97 5.63
C LEU A 10 -9.43 27.70 5.96
N ASN A 11 -9.54 28.98 5.62
CA ASN A 11 -10.77 29.75 5.83
C ASN A 11 -11.88 29.25 4.91
N LEU A 12 -11.60 28.98 3.64
CA LEU A 12 -12.56 28.36 2.72
C LEU A 12 -13.06 27.01 3.23
N CYS A 13 -12.18 26.17 3.76
CA CYS A 13 -12.55 24.88 4.36
C CYS A 13 -13.50 25.07 5.54
N ARG A 14 -13.22 26.01 6.46
CA ARG A 14 -14.08 26.30 7.63
C ARG A 14 -15.46 26.78 7.21
N GLU A 15 -15.54 27.74 6.29
CA GLU A 15 -16.81 28.25 5.76
C GLU A 15 -17.63 27.16 5.08
N THR A 16 -16.96 26.29 4.33
CA THR A 16 -17.59 25.16 3.65
C THR A 16 -18.18 24.16 4.65
N ILE A 17 -17.38 23.78 5.67
CA ILE A 17 -17.83 22.85 6.73
C ILE A 17 -19.03 23.44 7.48
N GLU A 18 -18.97 24.71 7.90
CA GLU A 18 -20.06 25.36 8.61
C GLU A 18 -21.34 25.39 7.78
N THR A 19 -21.23 25.75 6.50
CA THR A 19 -22.38 25.78 5.58
C THR A 19 -23.05 24.42 5.46
N PHE A 20 -22.28 23.36 5.26
CA PHE A 20 -22.83 22.00 5.14
C PHE A 20 -23.34 21.44 6.47
N THR A 21 -22.69 21.75 7.59
CA THR A 21 -23.18 21.38 8.94
C THR A 21 -24.57 21.96 9.21
N GLN A 22 -24.76 23.22 8.91
CA GLN A 22 -26.09 23.88 9.05
C GLN A 22 -27.13 23.26 8.13
N ALA A 23 -26.78 22.94 6.90
CA ALA A 23 -27.66 22.29 5.95
C ALA A 23 -28.05 20.88 6.43
N MET A 24 -27.11 20.10 6.96
CA MET A 24 -27.35 18.76 7.52
C MET A 24 -28.28 18.80 8.73
N ARG A 25 -28.06 19.70 9.68
CA ARG A 25 -28.95 19.90 10.85
C ARG A 25 -30.39 20.19 10.41
N LYS A 26 -30.59 21.13 9.48
CA LYS A 26 -31.89 21.46 8.93
C LYS A 26 -32.57 20.24 8.27
N THR A 27 -31.82 19.48 7.50
CA THR A 27 -32.33 18.28 6.83
C THR A 27 -32.70 17.21 7.84
N ALA A 28 -31.87 16.92 8.83
CA ALA A 28 -32.13 15.95 9.88
C ALA A 28 -33.42 16.31 10.70
N ALA A 29 -33.57 17.58 11.07
CA ALA A 29 -34.76 18.05 11.74
C ALA A 29 -36.01 17.91 10.87
N ARG A 30 -35.92 18.23 9.58
CA ARG A 30 -37.05 18.11 8.64
C ARG A 30 -37.54 16.68 8.41
N VAL A 31 -36.66 15.70 8.43
CA VAL A 31 -37.03 14.28 8.29
C VAL A 31 -37.47 13.67 9.62
N GLY A 32 -37.51 14.46 10.69
CA GLY A 32 -37.99 14.01 12.00
C GLY A 32 -37.00 13.14 12.77
N LEU A 33 -35.69 13.33 12.56
CA LEU A 33 -34.67 12.62 13.33
C LEU A 33 -34.75 13.02 14.81
N SER A 34 -35.01 12.04 15.68
CA SER A 34 -35.13 12.24 17.13
C SER A 34 -33.74 12.13 17.78
N CYS A 35 -33.04 13.25 17.87
CA CYS A 35 -31.76 13.37 18.55
C CYS A 35 -31.65 14.74 19.21
N ASP A 36 -30.76 14.85 20.20
CA ASP A 36 -30.42 16.12 20.79
C ASP A 36 -29.38 16.87 19.95
N PHE A 37 -29.85 17.80 19.13
CA PHE A 37 -29.00 18.64 18.30
C PHE A 37 -28.08 19.59 19.10
N ALA A 38 -28.35 19.77 20.40
CA ALA A 38 -27.47 20.57 21.27
C ALA A 38 -26.26 19.76 21.80
N ALA A 39 -26.38 18.44 21.82
CA ALA A 39 -25.31 17.52 22.22
C ALA A 39 -24.45 17.02 21.03
N GLU A 40 -24.46 17.74 19.95
CA GLU A 40 -23.65 17.45 18.77
C GLU A 40 -22.15 17.60 19.04
N TYR A 41 -21.34 16.67 18.54
CA TYR A 41 -19.90 16.85 18.49
C TYR A 41 -19.41 17.02 17.03
N LEU A 42 -18.41 17.83 16.85
CA LEU A 42 -17.73 18.04 15.57
C LEU A 42 -16.32 17.46 15.65
N THR A 43 -15.95 16.65 14.69
CA THR A 43 -14.62 16.00 14.66
C THR A 43 -13.47 17.00 14.53
N ASP A 44 -13.74 18.23 14.04
CA ASP A 44 -12.78 19.32 13.96
C ASP A 44 -12.84 20.28 15.17
N ALA A 45 -13.70 20.03 16.16
CA ALA A 45 -13.74 20.83 17.37
C ALA A 45 -12.48 20.67 18.22
N PRO A 46 -12.03 21.70 18.95
CA PRO A 46 -10.79 21.67 19.73
C PRO A 46 -10.75 20.57 20.78
N ASP A 47 -11.87 20.32 21.47
CA ASP A 47 -12.01 19.26 22.47
C ASP A 47 -11.91 17.86 21.84
N TYR A 48 -12.57 17.60 20.70
CA TYR A 48 -12.44 16.35 19.97
C TYR A 48 -11.01 16.11 19.49
N ARG A 49 -10.38 17.11 18.91
CA ARG A 49 -8.99 17.04 18.46
C ARG A 49 -8.03 16.78 19.63
N SER A 50 -8.29 17.36 20.79
CA SER A 50 -7.50 17.13 22.01
C SER A 50 -7.52 15.65 22.43
N VAL A 51 -8.70 15.02 22.43
CA VAL A 51 -8.84 13.59 22.73
C VAL A 51 -8.10 12.73 21.72
N THR A 52 -8.27 12.99 20.42
CA THR A 52 -7.61 12.24 19.35
C THR A 52 -6.09 12.36 19.44
N GLN A 53 -5.58 13.55 19.70
CA GLN A 53 -4.13 13.78 19.87
C GLN A 53 -3.58 13.10 21.13
N SER A 54 -4.34 13.09 22.21
CA SER A 54 -3.94 12.40 23.44
C SER A 54 -3.81 10.88 23.22
N ILE A 55 -4.78 10.28 22.53
CA ILE A 55 -4.74 8.86 22.18
C ILE A 55 -3.54 8.56 21.26
N PHE A 56 -3.29 9.41 20.26
CA PHE A 56 -2.13 9.26 19.38
C PHE A 56 -0.81 9.28 20.18
N ILE A 57 -0.65 10.23 21.09
CA ILE A 57 0.54 10.36 21.94
C ILE A 57 0.72 9.13 22.85
N GLU A 58 -0.37 8.60 23.40
CA GLU A 58 -0.32 7.38 24.22
C GLU A 58 0.13 6.15 23.43
N LEU A 59 -0.43 5.95 22.23
CA LEU A 59 -0.06 4.86 21.34
C LEU A 59 1.38 4.98 20.85
N PHE A 60 1.82 6.19 20.54
CA PHE A 60 3.20 6.48 20.17
C PHE A 60 4.17 6.14 21.32
N LYS A 61 3.85 6.53 22.56
CA LYS A 61 4.66 6.19 23.75
C LYS A 61 4.70 4.70 24.05
N LYS A 62 3.65 3.95 23.69
CA LYS A 62 3.62 2.48 23.81
C LYS A 62 4.40 1.78 22.70
N GLY A 63 4.76 2.48 21.62
CA GLY A 63 5.41 1.89 20.46
C GLY A 63 4.46 1.23 19.47
N ASP A 64 3.13 1.41 19.63
CA ASP A 64 2.12 0.90 18.70
C ASP A 64 2.03 1.74 17.42
N ILE A 65 2.53 2.97 17.46
CA ILE A 65 2.69 3.86 16.32
C ILE A 65 4.16 4.14 16.10
N VAL A 66 4.64 3.88 14.89
CA VAL A 66 6.03 4.10 14.48
C VAL A 66 6.05 4.90 13.17
N GLU A 67 7.13 5.65 12.96
CA GLU A 67 7.44 6.26 11.68
C GLU A 67 8.32 5.32 10.88
N ASP A 68 7.87 4.91 9.69
CA ASP A 68 8.60 3.98 8.84
C ASP A 68 8.41 4.32 7.36
N LEU A 69 9.35 3.85 6.53
CA LEU A 69 9.29 3.99 5.08
C LEU A 69 8.55 2.80 4.48
N ARG A 70 7.42 3.08 3.84
CA ARG A 70 6.68 2.05 3.10
C ARG A 70 6.28 2.56 1.71
N PRO A 71 6.21 1.69 0.70
CA PRO A 71 5.66 2.03 -0.61
C PRO A 71 4.20 2.49 -0.48
N ASN A 72 3.83 3.50 -1.27
CA ASN A 72 2.46 3.97 -1.39
C ASN A 72 2.11 4.17 -2.86
N ILE A 73 0.81 4.16 -3.18
CA ILE A 73 0.34 4.47 -4.53
C ILE A 73 0.44 5.97 -4.72
N TYR A 74 1.03 6.38 -5.84
CA TYR A 74 1.27 7.76 -6.18
C TYR A 74 0.77 8.05 -7.60
N ASP A 75 0.01 9.13 -7.76
CA ASP A 75 -0.39 9.65 -9.07
C ASP A 75 0.57 10.75 -9.52
N PRO A 76 1.38 10.51 -10.57
CA PRO A 76 2.32 11.50 -11.06
C PRO A 76 1.63 12.67 -11.79
N VAL A 77 0.38 12.54 -12.22
CA VAL A 77 -0.39 13.60 -12.90
C VAL A 77 -0.89 14.61 -11.88
N GLU A 78 -1.50 14.13 -10.81
CA GLU A 78 -2.00 14.95 -9.70
C GLU A 78 -0.88 15.33 -8.71
N GLY A 79 0.24 14.62 -8.73
CA GLY A 79 1.39 14.89 -7.86
C GLY A 79 1.14 14.56 -6.39
N THR A 80 0.30 13.55 -6.12
CA THR A 80 -0.09 13.19 -4.76
C THR A 80 -0.19 11.68 -4.56
N THR A 81 -0.17 11.25 -3.30
CA THR A 81 -0.47 9.87 -2.93
C THR A 81 -1.98 9.62 -2.96
N ILE A 82 -2.37 8.40 -3.31
CA ILE A 82 -3.76 7.98 -3.47
C ILE A 82 -4.10 6.98 -2.37
N ALA A 83 -5.28 7.13 -1.76
CA ALA A 83 -5.78 6.16 -0.81
C ALA A 83 -6.25 4.87 -1.52
N ASP A 84 -6.13 3.72 -0.85
CA ASP A 84 -6.56 2.43 -1.42
C ASP A 84 -8.03 2.42 -1.87
N ALA A 85 -8.88 3.19 -1.19
CA ALA A 85 -10.31 3.32 -1.53
C ALA A 85 -10.56 4.04 -2.87
N GLU A 86 -9.58 4.79 -3.38
CA GLU A 86 -9.66 5.52 -4.65
C GLU A 86 -9.12 4.71 -5.82
N VAL A 87 -8.56 3.52 -5.56
CA VAL A 87 -7.97 2.66 -6.58
C VAL A 87 -9.04 1.79 -7.23
N GLU A 88 -9.27 2.01 -8.51
CA GLU A 88 -10.09 1.11 -9.33
C GLU A 88 -9.23 0.01 -9.97
N ARG A 89 -9.68 -1.23 -9.85
CA ARG A 89 -9.02 -2.38 -10.45
C ARG A 89 -9.71 -2.75 -11.76
N ILE A 90 -9.04 -2.51 -12.86
CA ILE A 90 -9.55 -2.81 -14.20
C ILE A 90 -8.85 -4.06 -14.72
N GLY A 91 -9.65 -5.06 -15.14
CA GLY A 91 -9.13 -6.24 -15.83
C GLY A 91 -8.49 -5.86 -17.16
N ARG A 92 -7.22 -6.20 -17.34
CA ARG A 92 -6.46 -5.88 -18.55
C ARG A 92 -5.70 -7.10 -19.06
N MET A 93 -5.72 -7.29 -20.37
CA MET A 93 -4.83 -8.25 -21.01
C MET A 93 -3.39 -7.77 -20.85
N THR A 94 -2.53 -8.64 -20.34
CA THR A 94 -1.10 -8.36 -20.15
C THR A 94 -0.28 -9.54 -20.66
N LYS A 95 1.02 -9.32 -20.80
CA LYS A 95 1.97 -10.36 -21.19
C LYS A 95 2.62 -10.94 -19.95
N LEU A 96 2.77 -12.25 -19.92
CA LEU A 96 3.67 -12.90 -18.96
C LEU A 96 5.08 -12.81 -19.51
N VAL A 97 5.99 -12.27 -18.72
CA VAL A 97 7.40 -12.05 -19.10
C VAL A 97 8.27 -12.91 -18.20
N ASP A 98 9.12 -13.70 -18.82
CA ASP A 98 10.11 -14.51 -18.13
C ASP A 98 11.41 -13.71 -17.98
N VAL A 99 11.82 -13.50 -16.73
CA VAL A 99 13.04 -12.79 -16.40
C VAL A 99 14.05 -13.76 -15.83
N ARG A 100 15.25 -13.73 -16.39
CA ARG A 100 16.33 -14.61 -15.99
C ARG A 100 17.09 -13.98 -14.83
N TRP A 101 17.18 -14.73 -13.74
CA TRP A 101 18.01 -14.45 -12.57
C TRP A 101 19.05 -15.55 -12.43
N THR A 102 20.02 -15.36 -11.56
CA THR A 102 20.96 -16.40 -11.14
C THR A 102 20.94 -16.54 -9.63
N THR A 103 21.22 -17.74 -9.14
CA THR A 103 21.49 -17.93 -7.72
C THR A 103 22.92 -17.53 -7.37
N GLU A 104 23.22 -17.39 -6.09
CA GLU A 104 24.58 -17.15 -5.61
C GLU A 104 25.58 -18.23 -6.02
N ASP A 105 25.08 -19.46 -6.30
CA ASP A 105 25.89 -20.58 -6.79
C ASP A 105 26.00 -20.62 -8.33
N GLY A 106 25.40 -19.63 -9.04
CA GLY A 106 25.42 -19.54 -10.50
C GLY A 106 24.37 -20.40 -11.22
N GLU A 107 23.39 -20.95 -10.51
CA GLU A 107 22.27 -21.68 -11.11
C GLU A 107 21.26 -20.70 -11.73
N ASP A 108 20.80 -21.00 -12.94
CA ASP A 108 19.78 -20.18 -13.62
C ASP A 108 18.42 -20.28 -12.94
N LEU A 109 17.80 -19.14 -12.70
CA LEU A 109 16.46 -19.02 -12.09
C LEU A 109 15.58 -18.18 -13.01
N VAL A 110 14.43 -18.72 -13.43
CA VAL A 110 13.46 -17.99 -14.28
C VAL A 110 12.27 -17.60 -13.45
N ILE A 111 11.97 -16.29 -13.41
CA ILE A 111 10.81 -15.74 -12.72
C ILE A 111 9.83 -15.20 -13.76
N SER A 112 8.62 -15.75 -13.78
CA SER A 112 7.54 -15.28 -14.66
C SER A 112 6.74 -14.20 -13.97
N THR A 113 6.64 -13.02 -14.59
CA THR A 113 5.91 -11.88 -14.02
C THR A 113 5.06 -11.18 -15.08
N THR A 114 3.91 -10.65 -14.65
CA THR A 114 3.07 -9.76 -15.48
C THR A 114 3.46 -8.28 -15.33
N ARG A 115 4.36 -7.97 -14.39
CA ARG A 115 4.78 -6.61 -14.05
C ARG A 115 6.31 -6.52 -13.94
N PRO A 116 7.04 -6.63 -15.06
CA PRO A 116 8.49 -6.60 -15.05
C PRO A 116 9.07 -5.26 -14.53
N GLU A 117 8.30 -4.19 -14.58
CA GLU A 117 8.67 -2.87 -14.01
C GLU A 117 8.88 -2.89 -12.49
N LEU A 118 8.31 -3.87 -11.79
CA LEU A 118 8.46 -4.00 -10.33
C LEU A 118 9.67 -4.82 -9.89
N ILE A 119 10.47 -5.31 -10.82
CA ILE A 119 11.66 -6.12 -10.51
C ILE A 119 12.63 -5.36 -9.61
N CYS A 120 12.81 -4.06 -9.86
CA CYS A 120 13.68 -3.21 -9.04
C CYS A 120 13.20 -3.05 -7.58
N ALA A 121 11.94 -3.34 -7.31
CA ALA A 121 11.34 -3.29 -5.98
C ALA A 121 11.17 -4.69 -5.36
N CYS A 122 11.77 -5.73 -5.94
CA CYS A 122 11.71 -7.09 -5.41
C CYS A 122 12.35 -7.14 -4.02
N GLY A 123 11.59 -7.59 -3.02
CA GLY A 123 12.05 -7.75 -1.64
C GLY A 123 12.38 -9.21 -1.31
N VAL A 124 11.68 -10.16 -1.95
CA VAL A 124 11.87 -11.59 -1.72
C VAL A 124 11.39 -12.39 -2.93
N VAL A 125 12.04 -13.50 -3.19
CA VAL A 125 11.60 -14.52 -4.15
C VAL A 125 11.00 -15.68 -3.38
N VAL A 126 9.82 -16.16 -3.78
CA VAL A 126 9.12 -17.23 -3.07
C VAL A 126 8.76 -18.38 -3.98
N VAL A 127 8.81 -19.58 -3.43
CA VAL A 127 8.44 -20.85 -4.05
C VAL A 127 7.42 -21.59 -3.18
N HIS A 128 6.65 -22.48 -3.77
CA HIS A 128 5.72 -23.28 -2.97
C HIS A 128 6.51 -24.28 -2.08
N PRO A 129 6.13 -24.46 -0.80
CA PRO A 129 6.87 -25.34 0.13
C PRO A 129 6.94 -26.81 -0.33
N ASP A 130 5.93 -27.27 -1.07
CA ASP A 130 5.85 -28.64 -1.59
C ASP A 130 6.46 -28.81 -2.99
N ASP A 131 6.95 -27.73 -3.62
CA ASP A 131 7.55 -27.81 -4.94
C ASP A 131 8.97 -28.36 -4.88
N GLN A 132 9.12 -29.63 -5.25
CA GLN A 132 10.40 -30.34 -5.19
C GLN A 132 11.45 -29.79 -6.16
N ARG A 133 11.04 -29.07 -7.21
CA ARG A 133 11.95 -28.48 -8.21
C ARG A 133 12.88 -27.44 -7.58
N TYR A 134 12.37 -26.69 -6.60
CA TYR A 134 13.06 -25.52 -6.04
C TYR A 134 13.41 -25.65 -4.55
N LYS A 135 13.15 -26.80 -3.96
CA LYS A 135 13.40 -27.04 -2.54
C LYS A 135 14.86 -26.81 -2.14
N HIS A 136 15.80 -27.13 -3.05
CA HIS A 136 17.24 -26.95 -2.84
C HIS A 136 17.71 -25.48 -2.94
N LEU A 137 16.83 -24.58 -3.40
CA LEU A 137 17.11 -23.15 -3.53
C LEU A 137 16.66 -22.34 -2.30
N VAL A 138 15.82 -22.92 -1.45
CA VAL A 138 15.29 -22.23 -0.27
C VAL A 138 16.42 -21.85 0.69
N GLY A 139 16.47 -20.58 1.09
CA GLY A 139 17.51 -20.01 1.92
C GLY A 139 18.72 -19.47 1.17
N LYS A 140 18.82 -19.74 -0.15
CA LYS A 140 19.83 -19.14 -1.01
C LYS A 140 19.41 -17.76 -1.49
N LYS A 141 20.34 -17.04 -2.11
CA LYS A 141 20.09 -15.72 -2.69
C LYS A 141 19.89 -15.82 -4.20
N ALA A 142 18.83 -15.17 -4.67
CA ALA A 142 18.60 -14.88 -6.07
C ALA A 142 19.24 -13.54 -6.42
N ILE A 143 19.98 -13.49 -7.51
CA ILE A 143 20.75 -12.34 -7.97
C ILE A 143 20.25 -11.89 -9.33
N LEU A 144 19.88 -10.61 -9.44
CA LEU A 144 19.51 -9.97 -10.68
C LEU A 144 20.49 -8.82 -10.99
N PRO A 145 21.20 -8.84 -12.10
CA PRO A 145 21.94 -7.67 -12.55
C PRO A 145 20.96 -6.56 -12.95
N MET A 146 21.16 -5.37 -12.40
CA MET A 146 20.31 -4.19 -12.68
C MET A 146 20.95 -3.35 -13.80
N PRO A 147 20.46 -3.46 -15.06
CA PRO A 147 21.15 -2.86 -16.21
C PRO A 147 21.25 -1.33 -16.14
N VAL A 148 20.30 -0.67 -15.47
CA VAL A 148 20.27 0.80 -15.38
C VAL A 148 21.21 1.34 -14.33
N SER A 149 21.38 0.63 -13.20
CA SER A 149 22.19 1.10 -12.07
C SER A 149 23.60 0.51 -12.04
N GLY A 150 23.85 -0.52 -12.85
CA GLY A 150 25.10 -1.30 -12.80
C GLY A 150 25.32 -2.06 -11.48
N ARG A 151 24.29 -2.11 -10.63
CA ARG A 151 24.31 -2.84 -9.35
C ARG A 151 23.64 -4.20 -9.52
N GLU A 152 23.96 -5.11 -8.63
CA GLU A 152 23.26 -6.38 -8.50
C GLU A 152 22.23 -6.25 -7.37
N GLN A 153 21.03 -6.74 -7.63
CA GLN A 153 20.02 -6.92 -6.58
C GLN A 153 20.08 -8.35 -6.09
N SER A 154 20.26 -8.52 -4.79
CA SER A 154 20.33 -9.82 -4.14
C SER A 154 19.18 -9.94 -3.16
N VAL A 155 18.34 -10.95 -3.31
CA VAL A 155 17.18 -11.21 -2.48
C VAL A 155 17.12 -12.68 -2.06
N GLU A 156 16.58 -12.94 -0.88
CA GLU A 156 16.46 -14.29 -0.35
C GLU A 156 15.34 -15.08 -1.04
N ILE A 157 15.54 -16.38 -1.21
CA ILE A 157 14.54 -17.33 -1.71
C ILE A 157 13.89 -18.01 -0.50
N GLN A 158 12.58 -17.77 -0.33
CA GLN A 158 11.79 -18.30 0.79
C GLN A 158 10.64 -19.19 0.27
N THR A 159 9.95 -19.83 1.19
CA THR A 159 8.74 -20.58 0.86
C THR A 159 7.48 -19.81 1.26
N HIS A 160 6.44 -19.88 0.42
CA HIS A 160 5.14 -19.32 0.77
C HIS A 160 4.01 -20.17 0.17
N PRO A 161 2.97 -20.53 0.94
CA PRO A 161 1.91 -21.44 0.48
C PRO A 161 0.96 -20.82 -0.58
N SER A 162 0.97 -19.48 -0.75
CA SER A 162 0.16 -18.82 -1.78
C SER A 162 0.74 -18.94 -3.20
N VAL A 163 1.96 -19.44 -3.35
CA VAL A 163 2.58 -19.63 -4.66
C VAL A 163 1.90 -20.79 -5.38
N LYS A 164 1.47 -20.56 -6.64
CA LYS A 164 0.93 -21.60 -7.51
C LYS A 164 2.06 -22.22 -8.33
N SER A 165 2.40 -23.47 -8.05
CA SER A 165 3.51 -24.17 -8.70
C SER A 165 3.27 -24.44 -10.20
N ASP A 166 2.01 -24.36 -10.65
CA ASP A 166 1.58 -24.57 -12.04
C ASP A 166 1.42 -23.25 -12.82
N PHE A 167 1.66 -22.09 -12.20
CA PHE A 167 1.58 -20.79 -12.86
C PHE A 167 2.98 -20.27 -13.25
N GLY A 168 3.18 -20.02 -14.54
CA GLY A 168 4.47 -19.57 -15.09
C GLY A 168 5.60 -20.54 -14.74
N SER A 169 6.68 -20.02 -14.16
CA SER A 169 7.80 -20.86 -13.70
C SER A 169 7.52 -21.58 -12.37
N GLY A 170 6.47 -21.22 -11.65
CA GLY A 170 6.23 -21.67 -10.27
C GLY A 170 7.05 -20.90 -9.22
N ILE A 171 7.73 -19.82 -9.64
CA ILE A 171 8.49 -18.94 -8.78
C ILE A 171 7.85 -17.56 -8.83
N LEU A 172 7.58 -16.99 -7.68
CA LEU A 172 6.94 -15.69 -7.56
C LEU A 172 7.91 -14.68 -6.92
N MET A 173 7.92 -13.49 -7.49
CA MET A 173 8.58 -12.34 -6.94
C MET A 173 7.59 -11.51 -6.11
N LEU A 174 7.91 -11.23 -4.87
CA LEU A 174 7.17 -10.29 -4.03
C LEU A 174 7.92 -8.97 -3.95
N SER A 175 7.28 -7.92 -4.42
CA SER A 175 7.83 -6.58 -4.30
C SER A 175 7.50 -5.98 -2.92
N LEU A 176 8.19 -4.90 -2.56
CA LEU A 176 7.98 -4.19 -1.29
C LEU A 176 6.53 -3.76 -1.07
N ILE A 177 5.78 -3.48 -2.14
CA ILE A 177 4.35 -3.15 -2.04
C ILE A 177 3.49 -4.32 -1.54
N HIS A 178 3.90 -5.57 -1.79
CA HIS A 178 3.20 -6.76 -1.29
C HIS A 178 3.61 -7.11 0.15
N ILE A 179 4.83 -6.79 0.54
CA ILE A 179 5.36 -7.07 1.88
C ILE A 179 4.84 -6.05 2.91
N SER A 180 4.66 -4.80 2.49
CA SER A 180 4.18 -3.72 3.38
C SER A 180 2.67 -3.71 3.64
N GLU A 181 1.89 -4.55 2.94
CA GLU A 181 0.44 -4.71 3.14
C GLU A 181 0.09 -6.14 3.62
N PRO A 182 0.43 -6.52 4.87
CA PRO A 182 0.20 -7.89 5.36
C PRO A 182 -1.27 -8.25 5.54
N THR A 183 -2.19 -7.31 5.40
CA THR A 183 -3.63 -7.49 5.70
C THR A 183 -4.50 -7.85 4.49
N ARG A 184 -4.00 -7.84 3.27
CA ARG A 184 -4.75 -8.35 2.13
C ARG A 184 -4.62 -9.87 2.05
N ARG A 185 -5.61 -10.58 2.59
CA ARG A 185 -5.87 -11.96 2.20
C ARG A 185 -6.02 -12.00 0.67
N ILE A 186 -5.15 -12.76 0.04
CA ILE A 186 -5.36 -13.20 -1.35
C ILE A 186 -6.44 -14.29 -1.24
N GLU A 187 -7.70 -13.89 -1.43
CA GLU A 187 -8.79 -14.83 -1.66
C GLU A 187 -8.76 -15.33 -3.10
#